data_f0a9347a3ab000f9a9f10935e973961e
#
_entry.id   f0a9347a3ab000f9a9f10935e973961e
#
_cell.length_a   1.000
_cell.length_b   1.000
_cell.length_c   1.000
_cell.angle_alpha   90.00
_cell.angle_beta   90.00
_cell.angle_gamma   90.00
#
_symmetry.space_group_name_H-M   'P 1'
#
loop_
_entity.id
_entity.type
_entity.pdbx_description
1 polymer ?
#
loop_
_entity_poly.entity_id
_entity_poly.type
_entity_poly.pdbx_seq_one_letter_code
_entity_poly.pdbx_strand_id
1 'polypeptide(L)'
;GDLRRLAGLPLEELGALADRRRELARKEAHGGEGNGVVTYIVDRNVNYTNVCNVYCKFCAFYRTEKDDDSYVITLPEMDQKIEETLALGGTQILMQGGHHPKLTKQWYLDLLAHIKAKFPQINIHGFSPSEFVAFSEFFNEPVEQILRDFVTAGLGSIPGGGGEILVDRVRN
;
A
#
# COMPACT_ATOMS: atom_id res chain seq x y z
N GLY A 1 12.36 -1.31 29.05
CA GLY A 1 13.11 -1.97 28.01
C GLY A 1 13.83 -0.97 27.11
N ASP A 2 14.63 -1.45 26.20
CA ASP A 2 15.54 -0.63 25.36
C ASP A 2 14.81 0.40 24.48
N LEU A 3 13.60 0.08 24.00
CA LEU A 3 12.79 1.04 23.21
C LEU A 3 12.43 2.29 24.01
N ARG A 4 12.12 2.17 25.31
CA ARG A 4 11.85 3.34 26.15
C ARG A 4 13.10 4.19 26.38
N ARG A 5 14.27 3.56 26.47
CA ARG A 5 15.55 4.27 26.59
C ARG A 5 15.86 5.03 25.30
N LEU A 6 15.68 4.40 24.15
CA LEU A 6 15.86 5.05 22.84
C LEU A 6 14.90 6.22 22.66
N ALA A 7 13.62 6.07 23.01
CA ALA A 7 12.62 7.14 22.93
C ALA A 7 12.90 8.34 23.86
N GLY A 8 13.74 8.16 24.89
CA GLY A 8 14.15 9.23 25.78
C GLY A 8 15.44 9.93 25.40
N LEU A 9 16.10 9.52 24.33
CA LEU A 9 17.35 10.16 23.87
C LEU A 9 17.07 11.48 23.14
N PRO A 10 18.00 12.45 23.21
CA PRO A 10 18.00 13.59 22.31
C PRO A 10 18.00 13.14 20.83
N LEU A 11 17.38 13.94 19.96
CA LEU A 11 17.22 13.58 18.55
C LEU A 11 18.57 13.33 17.85
N GLU A 12 19.58 14.14 18.17
CA GLU A 12 20.92 14.04 17.61
C GLU A 12 21.61 12.72 17.99
N GLU A 13 21.47 12.31 19.25
CA GLU A 13 22.00 11.03 19.71
C GLU A 13 21.28 9.85 19.08
N LEU A 14 19.96 9.92 19.02
CA LEU A 14 19.15 8.89 18.37
C LEU A 14 19.49 8.79 16.88
N GLY A 15 19.66 9.91 16.20
CA GLY A 15 20.07 9.99 14.80
C GLY A 15 21.45 9.36 14.56
N ALA A 16 22.42 9.67 15.40
CA ALA A 16 23.77 9.09 15.31
C ALA A 16 23.77 7.57 15.51
N LEU A 17 22.97 7.07 16.48
CA LEU A 17 22.81 5.64 16.71
C LEU A 17 22.11 4.94 15.53
N ALA A 18 21.08 5.57 14.98
CA ALA A 18 20.36 5.05 13.81
C ALA A 18 21.28 4.98 12.58
N ASP A 19 22.06 6.03 12.33
CA ASP A 19 23.02 6.07 11.22
C ASP A 19 24.11 5.01 11.38
N ARG A 20 24.65 4.86 12.58
CA ARG A 20 25.63 3.80 12.87
C ARG A 20 25.02 2.41 12.66
N ARG A 21 23.78 2.20 13.03
CA ARG A 21 23.07 0.92 12.79
C ARG A 21 22.86 0.68 11.30
N ARG A 22 22.52 1.72 10.55
CA ARG A 22 22.42 1.69 9.07
C ARG A 22 23.76 1.27 8.45
N GLU A 23 24.85 1.91 8.84
CA GLU A 23 26.20 1.58 8.35
C GLU A 23 26.53 0.09 8.58
N LEU A 24 26.32 -0.40 9.80
CA LEU A 24 26.60 -1.79 10.15
C LEU A 24 25.73 -2.76 9.34
N ALA A 25 24.45 -2.43 9.13
CA ALA A 25 23.52 -3.26 8.38
C ALA A 25 23.87 -3.35 6.89
N ARG A 26 24.48 -2.31 6.33
CA ARG A 26 24.76 -2.20 4.89
C ARG A 26 26.23 -2.44 4.53
N LYS A 27 27.10 -2.60 5.53
CA LYS A 27 28.55 -2.67 5.34
C LYS A 27 28.99 -3.65 4.25
N GLU A 28 28.33 -4.77 4.14
CA GLU A 28 28.68 -5.84 3.20
C GLU A 28 27.77 -5.87 1.94
N ALA A 29 26.78 -4.98 1.88
CA ALA A 29 25.91 -4.90 0.72
C ALA A 29 26.66 -4.27 -0.48
N HIS A 30 26.22 -4.62 -1.69
CA HIS A 30 26.75 -4.07 -2.94
C HIS A 30 28.29 -4.17 -3.05
N GLY A 31 28.86 -5.34 -2.72
CA GLY A 31 30.30 -5.58 -2.81
C GLY A 31 31.15 -4.81 -1.79
N GLY A 32 30.57 -4.37 -0.68
CA GLY A 32 31.24 -3.59 0.37
C GLY A 32 30.99 -2.07 0.29
N GLU A 33 30.34 -1.59 -0.75
CA GLU A 33 30.05 -0.17 -0.99
C GLU A 33 28.65 0.26 -0.52
N GLY A 34 27.95 -0.57 0.26
CA GLY A 34 26.54 -0.37 0.62
C GLY A 34 26.25 0.97 1.32
N ASN A 35 27.22 1.58 2.00
CA ASN A 35 27.05 2.88 2.64
C ASN A 35 27.01 4.04 1.64
N GLY A 36 27.62 3.88 0.47
CA GLY A 36 27.56 4.84 -0.63
C GLY A 36 26.32 4.71 -1.52
N VAL A 37 25.50 3.65 -1.33
CA VAL A 37 24.35 3.39 -2.17
C VAL A 37 23.07 3.91 -1.51
N VAL A 38 22.33 4.74 -2.24
CA VAL A 38 20.97 5.16 -1.90
C VAL A 38 20.00 4.46 -2.85
N THR A 39 19.08 3.69 -2.30
CA THR A 39 18.04 3.00 -3.08
C THR A 39 16.76 3.82 -3.12
N TYR A 40 16.09 3.78 -4.24
CA TYR A 40 14.76 4.37 -4.42
C TYR A 40 13.91 3.45 -5.30
N ILE A 41 12.62 3.63 -5.28
CA ILE A 41 11.68 2.95 -6.15
C ILE A 41 11.00 3.97 -7.08
N VAL A 42 10.81 3.58 -8.33
CA VAL A 42 9.90 4.27 -9.26
C VAL A 42 8.62 3.48 -9.25
N ASP A 43 7.60 4.02 -8.62
CA ASP A 43 6.26 3.44 -8.61
C ASP A 43 5.20 4.48 -8.95
N ARG A 44 3.97 4.03 -9.09
CA ARG A 44 2.83 4.90 -9.34
C ARG A 44 1.72 4.60 -8.37
N ASN A 45 1.20 5.65 -7.72
CA ASN A 45 -0.02 5.54 -6.94
C ASN A 45 -1.22 5.43 -7.89
N VAL A 46 -2.02 4.39 -7.73
CA VAL A 46 -3.25 4.15 -8.48
C VAL A 46 -4.40 3.90 -7.52
N ASN A 47 -5.35 4.83 -7.49
CA ASN A 47 -6.58 4.61 -6.75
C ASN A 47 -7.58 3.93 -7.67
N TYR A 48 -8.01 2.70 -7.32
CA TYR A 48 -8.96 1.94 -8.13
C TYR A 48 -10.40 2.46 -8.01
N THR A 49 -10.72 3.17 -6.92
CA THR A 49 -11.98 3.87 -6.72
C THR A 49 -11.82 4.98 -5.67
N ASN A 50 -12.60 6.04 -5.79
CA ASN A 50 -12.75 7.05 -4.74
C ASN A 50 -14.05 6.86 -3.94
N VAL A 51 -14.90 5.93 -4.32
CA VAL A 51 -16.13 5.63 -3.56
C VAL A 51 -15.76 4.94 -2.25
N CYS A 52 -16.20 5.55 -1.12
CA CYS A 52 -15.86 5.06 0.21
C CYS A 52 -17.01 5.32 1.20
N ASN A 53 -17.33 4.32 2.02
CA ASN A 53 -18.37 4.43 3.04
C ASN A 53 -17.84 4.75 4.46
N VAL A 54 -16.54 5.04 4.61
CA VAL A 54 -15.93 5.32 5.93
C VAL A 54 -16.01 6.81 6.31
N TYR A 55 -16.01 7.71 5.32
CA TYR A 55 -16.13 9.16 5.51
C TYR A 55 -15.09 9.77 6.46
N CYS A 56 -13.84 9.34 6.38
CA CYS A 56 -12.76 9.86 7.22
C CYS A 56 -12.64 11.37 7.11
N LYS A 57 -12.64 12.09 8.23
CA LYS A 57 -12.65 13.57 8.28
C LYS A 57 -11.46 14.24 7.60
N PHE A 58 -10.31 13.55 7.52
CA PHE A 58 -9.10 14.10 6.91
C PHE A 58 -8.95 13.71 5.41
N CYS A 59 -9.75 12.77 4.92
CA CYS A 59 -9.61 12.26 3.56
C CYS A 59 -10.30 13.18 2.55
N ALA A 60 -9.52 13.81 1.69
CA ALA A 60 -10.03 14.65 0.60
C ALA A 60 -10.49 13.85 -0.64
N PHE A 61 -10.19 12.55 -0.69
CA PHE A 61 -10.42 11.72 -1.88
C PHE A 61 -11.79 11.02 -1.88
N TYR A 62 -12.37 10.75 -0.72
CA TYR A 62 -13.59 9.97 -0.70
C TYR A 62 -14.75 10.67 -1.42
N ARG A 63 -15.54 9.85 -2.10
CA ARG A 63 -16.82 10.24 -2.70
C ARG A 63 -17.90 9.24 -2.28
N THR A 64 -19.13 9.69 -2.36
CA THR A 64 -20.27 8.79 -2.34
C THR A 64 -20.58 8.35 -3.78
N GLU A 65 -21.33 7.28 -3.97
CA GLU A 65 -21.75 6.84 -5.31
C GLU A 65 -22.61 7.86 -6.07
N LYS A 66 -23.10 8.90 -5.37
CA LYS A 66 -23.96 9.94 -5.94
C LYS A 66 -23.18 11.17 -6.41
N ASP A 67 -21.91 11.24 -6.09
CA ASP A 67 -21.09 12.38 -6.47
C ASP A 67 -20.69 12.26 -7.96
N ASP A 68 -20.76 13.37 -8.69
CA ASP A 68 -20.55 13.38 -10.14
C ASP A 68 -19.12 12.95 -10.54
N ASP A 69 -18.15 13.12 -9.65
CA ASP A 69 -16.76 12.72 -9.85
C ASP A 69 -16.41 11.41 -9.16
N SER A 70 -17.41 10.61 -8.76
CA SER A 70 -17.19 9.25 -8.29
C SER A 70 -16.77 8.33 -9.45
N TYR A 71 -15.85 7.41 -9.17
CA TYR A 71 -15.37 6.46 -10.19
C TYR A 71 -14.99 5.11 -9.63
N VAL A 72 -15.01 4.13 -10.51
CA VAL A 72 -14.30 2.85 -10.40
C VAL A 72 -13.44 2.73 -11.65
N ILE A 73 -12.15 2.49 -11.48
CA ILE A 73 -11.19 2.40 -12.59
C ILE A 73 -11.57 1.30 -13.58
N THR A 74 -11.45 1.59 -14.85
CA THR A 74 -11.62 0.59 -15.90
C THR A 74 -10.31 -0.15 -16.18
N LEU A 75 -10.38 -1.36 -16.73
CA LEU A 75 -9.16 -2.11 -17.10
C LEU A 75 -8.29 -1.36 -18.11
N PRO A 76 -8.81 -0.69 -19.15
CA PRO A 76 -7.99 0.12 -20.04
C PRO A 76 -7.26 1.28 -19.35
N GLU A 77 -7.90 1.96 -18.39
CA GLU A 77 -7.26 3.02 -17.60
C GLU A 77 -6.17 2.47 -16.69
N MET A 78 -6.39 1.31 -16.08
CA MET A 78 -5.38 0.61 -15.29
C MET A 78 -4.18 0.24 -16.15
N ASP A 79 -4.43 -0.33 -17.32
CA ASP A 79 -3.41 -0.71 -18.29
C ASP A 79 -2.55 0.49 -18.69
N GLN A 80 -3.18 1.59 -19.09
CA GLN A 80 -2.47 2.81 -19.46
C GLN A 80 -1.56 3.30 -18.33
N LYS A 81 -2.06 3.33 -17.09
CA LYS A 81 -1.25 3.77 -15.93
C LYS A 81 -0.04 2.86 -15.71
N ILE A 82 -0.19 1.56 -15.90
CA ILE A 82 0.91 0.60 -15.75
C ILE A 82 1.92 0.75 -16.90
N GLU A 83 1.46 0.90 -18.14
CA GLU A 83 2.31 1.11 -19.31
C GLU A 83 3.16 2.38 -19.17
N GLU A 84 2.56 3.49 -18.73
CA GLU A 84 3.28 4.74 -18.42
C GLU A 84 4.31 4.54 -17.30
N THR A 85 3.99 3.75 -16.27
CA THR A 85 4.93 3.43 -15.17
C THR A 85 6.12 2.62 -15.68
N LEU A 86 5.88 1.61 -16.49
CA LEU A 86 6.91 0.78 -17.11
C LEU A 86 7.82 1.60 -18.04
N ALA A 87 7.25 2.53 -18.81
CA ALA A 87 8.01 3.42 -19.69
C ALA A 87 9.00 4.31 -18.93
N LEU A 88 8.73 4.60 -17.66
CA LEU A 88 9.61 5.34 -16.76
C LEU A 88 10.58 4.44 -15.96
N GLY A 89 10.62 3.14 -16.27
CA GLY A 89 11.45 2.17 -15.55
C GLY A 89 10.86 1.75 -14.20
N GLY A 90 9.56 1.99 -13.98
CA GLY A 90 8.87 1.58 -12.77
C GLY A 90 8.70 0.06 -12.69
N THR A 91 8.69 -0.46 -11.48
CA THR A 91 8.59 -1.90 -11.20
C THR A 91 7.40 -2.25 -10.31
N GLN A 92 6.68 -1.24 -9.85
CA GLN A 92 5.60 -1.39 -8.87
C GLN A 92 4.48 -0.40 -9.14
N ILE A 93 3.26 -0.76 -8.77
CA ILE A 93 2.16 0.16 -8.51
C ILE A 93 1.80 0.11 -7.03
N LEU A 94 1.50 1.28 -6.44
CA LEU A 94 0.87 1.41 -5.14
C LEU A 94 -0.63 1.56 -5.37
N MET A 95 -1.38 0.50 -5.14
CA MET A 95 -2.80 0.42 -5.47
C MET A 95 -3.66 0.41 -4.21
N GLN A 96 -4.35 1.49 -3.95
CA GLN A 96 -5.28 1.65 -2.83
C GLN A 96 -6.58 2.29 -3.32
N GLY A 97 -7.65 2.18 -2.55
CA GLY A 97 -8.92 2.80 -2.92
C GLY A 97 -9.84 3.07 -1.74
N GLY A 98 -11.01 3.57 -2.04
CA GLY A 98 -12.08 3.69 -1.07
C GLY A 98 -12.69 2.32 -0.72
N HIS A 99 -13.32 2.24 0.46
CA HIS A 99 -14.10 1.07 0.87
C HIS A 99 -15.43 1.08 0.12
N HIS A 100 -15.41 0.59 -1.11
CA HIS A 100 -16.58 0.59 -2.00
C HIS A 100 -17.58 -0.52 -1.61
N PRO A 101 -18.81 -0.17 -1.18
CA PRO A 101 -19.70 -1.14 -0.56
C PRO A 101 -20.32 -2.16 -1.52
N LYS A 102 -20.19 -1.95 -2.84
CA LYS A 102 -20.85 -2.80 -3.86
C LYS A 102 -19.89 -3.55 -4.78
N LEU A 103 -18.58 -3.28 -4.73
CA LEU A 103 -17.63 -4.08 -5.49
C LEU A 103 -17.54 -5.47 -4.88
N THR A 104 -17.65 -6.47 -5.73
CA THR A 104 -17.62 -7.87 -5.31
C THR A 104 -16.18 -8.37 -5.15
N LYS A 105 -15.99 -9.42 -4.34
CA LYS A 105 -14.68 -10.09 -4.24
C LYS A 105 -14.14 -10.49 -5.62
N GLN A 106 -15.02 -11.00 -6.49
CA GLN A 106 -14.65 -11.42 -7.84
C GLN A 106 -14.09 -10.25 -8.66
N TRP A 107 -14.65 -9.05 -8.53
CA TRP A 107 -14.14 -7.86 -9.20
C TRP A 107 -12.66 -7.58 -8.84
N TYR A 108 -12.31 -7.70 -7.56
CA TYR A 108 -10.92 -7.51 -7.10
C TYR A 108 -9.99 -8.61 -7.62
N LEU A 109 -10.46 -9.87 -7.58
CA LEU A 109 -9.68 -10.99 -8.09
C LEU A 109 -9.43 -10.86 -9.60
N ASP A 110 -10.44 -10.46 -10.37
CA ASP A 110 -10.33 -10.25 -11.82
C ASP A 110 -9.36 -9.11 -12.14
N LEU A 111 -9.40 -8.01 -11.39
CA LEU A 111 -8.46 -6.90 -11.53
C LEU A 111 -7.01 -7.35 -11.28
N LEU A 112 -6.75 -8.05 -10.18
CA LEU A 112 -5.43 -8.56 -9.85
C LEU A 112 -4.92 -9.55 -10.90
N ALA A 113 -5.74 -10.50 -11.30
CA ALA A 113 -5.41 -11.51 -12.31
C ALA A 113 -5.14 -10.87 -13.68
N HIS A 114 -5.94 -9.87 -14.08
CA HIS A 114 -5.72 -9.11 -15.31
C HIS A 114 -4.36 -8.42 -15.31
N ILE A 115 -4.03 -7.70 -14.24
CA ILE A 115 -2.75 -7.00 -14.11
C ILE A 115 -1.59 -8.01 -14.20
N LYS A 116 -1.66 -9.13 -13.48
CA LYS A 116 -0.59 -10.12 -13.48
C LYS A 116 -0.46 -10.87 -14.81
N ALA A 117 -1.55 -11.09 -15.52
CA ALA A 117 -1.51 -11.71 -16.83
C ALA A 117 -0.89 -10.79 -17.89
N LYS A 118 -1.23 -9.49 -17.87
CA LYS A 118 -0.75 -8.53 -18.87
C LYS A 118 0.63 -7.95 -18.51
N PHE A 119 0.92 -7.75 -17.22
CA PHE A 119 2.14 -7.12 -16.73
C PHE A 119 2.83 -7.96 -15.64
N PRO A 120 3.31 -9.17 -15.94
CA PRO A 120 3.84 -10.10 -14.94
C PRO A 120 5.04 -9.53 -14.16
N GLN A 121 5.77 -8.56 -14.73
CA GLN A 121 6.93 -7.91 -14.11
C GLN A 121 6.55 -6.87 -13.06
N ILE A 122 5.32 -6.36 -13.04
CA ILE A 122 4.88 -5.35 -12.07
C ILE A 122 4.57 -6.01 -10.72
N ASN A 123 5.14 -5.46 -9.66
CA ASN A 123 4.70 -5.77 -8.31
C ASN A 123 3.42 -4.98 -7.99
N ILE A 124 2.38 -5.68 -7.56
CA ILE A 124 1.17 -5.06 -7.03
C ILE A 124 1.36 -4.90 -5.52
N HIS A 125 1.70 -3.68 -5.11
CA HIS A 125 1.74 -3.25 -3.71
C HIS A 125 0.38 -2.63 -3.40
N GLY A 126 -0.56 -3.40 -2.92
CA GLY A 126 -1.96 -3.02 -2.98
C GLY A 126 -2.73 -3.19 -1.70
N PHE A 127 -3.79 -2.41 -1.64
CA PHE A 127 -4.74 -2.33 -0.55
C PHE A 127 -4.12 -1.83 0.76
N SER A 128 -4.86 -1.90 1.84
CA SER A 128 -4.39 -1.53 3.18
C SER A 128 -5.01 -2.47 4.21
N PRO A 129 -4.47 -2.54 5.43
CA PRO A 129 -5.10 -3.33 6.50
C PRO A 129 -6.55 -2.96 6.75
N SER A 130 -6.92 -1.68 6.62
CA SER A 130 -8.31 -1.23 6.78
C SER A 130 -9.22 -1.71 5.65
N GLU A 131 -8.71 -1.75 4.41
CA GLU A 131 -9.45 -2.34 3.28
C GLU A 131 -9.69 -3.84 3.49
N PHE A 132 -8.71 -4.59 4.00
CA PHE A 132 -8.90 -6.02 4.29
C PHE A 132 -9.93 -6.28 5.39
N VAL A 133 -10.01 -5.42 6.40
CA VAL A 133 -11.09 -5.50 7.40
C VAL A 133 -12.45 -5.24 6.74
N ALA A 134 -12.54 -4.19 5.91
CA ALA A 134 -13.78 -3.91 5.16
C ALA A 134 -14.17 -5.05 4.21
N PHE A 135 -13.21 -5.64 3.50
CA PHE A 135 -13.47 -6.80 2.63
C PHE A 135 -13.99 -7.99 3.42
N SER A 136 -13.46 -8.23 4.63
CA SER A 136 -13.95 -9.30 5.50
C SER A 136 -15.44 -9.10 5.87
N GLU A 137 -15.82 -7.86 6.15
CA GLU A 137 -17.22 -7.50 6.43
C GLU A 137 -18.11 -7.60 5.19
N PHE A 138 -17.66 -7.05 4.05
CA PHE A 138 -18.45 -7.03 2.81
C PHE A 138 -18.68 -8.40 2.20
N PHE A 139 -17.65 -9.27 2.26
CA PHE A 139 -17.71 -10.59 1.65
C PHE A 139 -18.14 -11.66 2.65
N ASN A 140 -18.26 -11.31 3.94
CA ASN A 140 -18.57 -12.25 5.04
C ASN A 140 -17.60 -13.44 5.04
N GLU A 141 -16.31 -13.16 4.90
CA GLU A 141 -15.22 -14.13 4.89
C GLU A 141 -14.09 -13.71 5.85
N PRO A 142 -13.35 -14.66 6.43
CA PRO A 142 -12.18 -14.34 7.25
C PRO A 142 -11.10 -13.59 6.43
N VAL A 143 -10.48 -12.58 7.05
CA VAL A 143 -9.37 -11.81 6.43
C VAL A 143 -8.29 -12.73 5.86
N GLU A 144 -7.93 -13.80 6.59
CA GLU A 144 -6.91 -14.76 6.17
C GLU A 144 -7.28 -15.45 4.84
N GLN A 145 -8.54 -15.80 4.62
CA GLN A 145 -8.99 -16.41 3.38
C GLN A 145 -8.92 -15.41 2.22
N ILE A 146 -9.35 -14.18 2.45
CA ILE A 146 -9.30 -13.12 1.44
C ILE A 146 -7.86 -12.82 1.06
N LEU A 147 -6.95 -12.75 2.03
CA LEU A 147 -5.52 -12.57 1.77
C LEU A 147 -4.94 -13.69 0.90
N ARG A 148 -5.27 -14.96 1.19
CA ARG A 148 -4.83 -16.11 0.38
C ARG A 148 -5.32 -16.01 -1.07
N ASP A 149 -6.57 -15.64 -1.26
CA ASP A 149 -7.18 -15.54 -2.58
C ASP A 149 -6.57 -14.37 -3.38
N PHE A 150 -6.34 -13.22 -2.73
CA PHE A 150 -5.71 -12.07 -3.35
C PHE A 150 -4.25 -12.33 -3.72
N VAL A 151 -3.48 -13.01 -2.85
CA VAL A 151 -2.11 -13.43 -3.16
C VAL A 151 -2.11 -14.41 -4.34
N THR A 152 -3.05 -15.35 -4.38
CA THR A 152 -3.21 -16.28 -5.50
C THR A 152 -3.55 -15.55 -6.81
N ALA A 153 -4.34 -14.48 -6.74
CA ALA A 153 -4.69 -13.65 -7.88
C ALA A 153 -3.56 -12.70 -8.33
N GLY A 154 -2.50 -12.53 -7.52
CA GLY A 154 -1.32 -11.77 -7.90
C GLY A 154 -0.94 -10.59 -7.01
N LEU A 155 -1.58 -10.41 -5.86
CA LEU A 155 -1.14 -9.42 -4.87
C LEU A 155 0.27 -9.75 -4.39
N GLY A 156 1.20 -8.80 -4.51
CA GLY A 156 2.60 -9.00 -4.15
C GLY A 156 2.94 -8.58 -2.74
N SER A 157 2.37 -7.47 -2.28
CA SER A 157 2.61 -6.92 -0.94
C SER A 157 1.52 -5.93 -0.54
N ILE A 158 1.46 -5.60 0.74
CA ILE A 158 0.47 -4.69 1.32
C ILE A 158 1.19 -3.50 1.94
N PRO A 159 0.83 -2.25 1.60
CA PRO A 159 1.32 -1.07 2.29
C PRO A 159 0.76 -0.95 3.71
N GLY A 160 1.35 -0.08 4.50
CA GLY A 160 0.75 0.37 5.75
C GLY A 160 -0.56 1.14 5.53
N GLY A 161 -1.25 1.46 6.60
CA GLY A 161 -2.55 2.13 6.48
C GLY A 161 -2.87 3.07 7.64
N GLY A 162 -2.10 4.14 7.83
CA GLY A 162 -2.50 5.26 8.68
C GLY A 162 -2.72 4.95 10.16
N GLY A 163 -1.98 4.01 10.71
CA GLY A 163 -2.06 3.64 12.11
C GLY A 163 -0.93 4.23 12.97
N GLU A 164 -0.48 5.43 12.67
CA GLU A 164 0.74 6.04 13.22
C GLU A 164 0.74 6.13 14.74
N ILE A 165 -0.41 6.40 15.35
CA ILE A 165 -0.58 6.46 16.81
C ILE A 165 -1.72 5.52 17.22
N LEU A 166 -1.39 4.44 17.91
CA LEU A 166 -2.34 3.42 18.37
C LEU A 166 -2.74 3.61 19.84
N VAL A 167 -2.95 4.85 20.26
CA VAL A 167 -3.34 5.21 21.63
C VAL A 167 -4.70 5.90 21.59
N ASP A 168 -5.71 5.31 22.24
CA ASP A 168 -7.10 5.79 22.23
C ASP A 168 -7.23 7.26 22.64
N ARG A 169 -6.47 7.69 23.66
CA ARG A 169 -6.44 9.09 24.11
C ARG A 169 -6.10 10.11 23.00
N VAL A 170 -5.43 9.67 21.95
CA VAL A 170 -5.00 10.54 20.84
C VAL A 170 -5.90 10.34 19.61
N ARG A 171 -6.50 9.16 19.48
CA ARG A 171 -7.33 8.81 18.32
C ARG A 171 -8.79 9.23 18.47
N ASN A 172 -9.30 9.33 19.68
CA ASN A 172 -10.64 9.79 20.06
C ASN A 172 -10.55 11.27 20.49
#